data_a0af43845633be8df7b87cfcd798be5c
#
_entry.id   a0af43845633be8df7b87cfcd798be5c
#
_cell.length_a   1.000
_cell.length_b   1.000
_cell.length_c   1.000
_cell.angle_alpha   90.00
_cell.angle_beta   90.00
_cell.angle_gamma   90.00
#
_symmetry.space_group_name_H-M   'P 1'
#
loop_
_entity.id
_entity.type
_entity.pdbx_description
1 polymer ?
#
loop_
_entity_poly.entity_id
_entity_poly.type
_entity_poly.pdbx_seq_one_letter_code
_entity_poly.pdbx_strand_id
1 'polypeptide(L)'
;MQHDTFVVKQSFLQWLHKRSNPRLIVNLCFIVVLIFSTLLTWREVVVLEDAYISSQRNHLETVASALDRQLQFSVDKMLFFRHSMRDALETPLAFGALHDAVKRFAHLRTSPTWQIAVDKRRTLPINGVSDAFVEKTTLLNRDDEYLDNELSAALEVGYLLRLASSSSRNEERVIYVSRAGFFLETDTPGNSSDIVQRYYHLVTQPWFTQQSERENRARAVRWFISPPSSFVGKKPLITASVPVYYHHVWYGVVAMDFTFATLRRLLVEAVGDNPEGEYQLYDSRLTLLATSESPAADVNHFDARELAQIAHATESDSEGGIRLGSRFVSWERLDHFDGVVLRVHTLDEGVRGDFGSISIVLALLWALFTAMLLISWLVIRRMVSNMYSMQNSLQWQAWHDPLTRLNNRGSLFEQAKILAKQCEQQSLPFSVIQIDLDCFKSIND
;
A
#
# COMPACT_ATOMS: atom_id res chain seq x y z
N MET A 1 -28.52 -5.16 43.54
CA MET A 1 -28.46 -5.29 42.05
C MET A 1 -28.60 -6.72 41.50
N GLN A 2 -28.68 -7.76 42.36
CA GLN A 2 -28.86 -9.16 41.92
C GLN A 2 -30.32 -9.65 41.99
N HIS A 3 -31.23 -8.93 42.61
CA HIS A 3 -32.63 -9.33 42.74
C HIS A 3 -33.52 -8.97 41.54
N ASP A 4 -33.18 -7.91 40.82
CA ASP A 4 -34.02 -7.45 39.68
C ASP A 4 -33.84 -8.27 38.40
N THR A 5 -32.66 -8.86 38.19
CA THR A 5 -32.38 -9.72 37.03
C THR A 5 -33.10 -11.08 37.09
N PHE A 6 -33.44 -11.58 38.30
CA PHE A 6 -34.13 -12.85 38.47
C PHE A 6 -35.65 -12.71 38.20
N VAL A 7 -36.26 -11.58 38.60
CA VAL A 7 -37.69 -11.31 38.41
C VAL A 7 -38.01 -11.08 36.90
N VAL A 8 -37.13 -10.36 36.19
CA VAL A 8 -37.31 -10.13 34.73
C VAL A 8 -37.19 -11.42 33.94
N LYS A 9 -36.29 -12.34 34.35
CA LYS A 9 -36.13 -13.65 33.72
C LYS A 9 -37.33 -14.58 33.92
N GLN A 10 -37.96 -14.54 35.10
CA GLN A 10 -39.18 -15.34 35.36
C GLN A 10 -40.39 -14.77 34.61
N SER A 11 -40.54 -13.46 34.50
CA SER A 11 -41.65 -12.84 33.76
C SER A 11 -41.59 -13.11 32.28
N PHE A 12 -40.37 -13.12 31.68
CA PHE A 12 -40.15 -13.44 30.27
C PHE A 12 -40.43 -14.90 29.95
N LEU A 13 -39.99 -15.83 30.79
CA LEU A 13 -40.30 -17.28 30.66
C LEU A 13 -41.80 -17.58 30.88
N GLN A 14 -42.47 -16.91 31.84
CA GLN A 14 -43.92 -17.04 32.05
C GLN A 14 -44.74 -16.40 30.90
N TRP A 15 -44.27 -15.30 30.29
CA TRP A 15 -44.88 -14.70 29.10
C TRP A 15 -44.76 -15.64 27.89
N LEU A 16 -43.60 -16.30 27.69
CA LEU A 16 -43.36 -17.32 26.68
C LEU A 16 -44.28 -18.55 26.88
N HIS A 17 -44.50 -18.97 28.12
CA HIS A 17 -45.32 -20.16 28.42
C HIS A 17 -46.84 -19.90 28.23
N LYS A 18 -47.30 -18.68 28.47
CA LYS A 18 -48.73 -18.33 28.39
C LYS A 18 -49.24 -18.05 26.98
N ARG A 19 -48.34 -17.93 25.99
CA ARG A 19 -48.66 -17.64 24.57
C ARG A 19 -47.84 -18.49 23.61
N SER A 20 -47.43 -19.70 24.03
CA SER A 20 -46.57 -20.55 23.25
C SER A 20 -47.31 -21.20 22.06
N ASN A 21 -47.40 -20.41 20.99
CA ASN A 21 -47.63 -20.98 19.69
C ASN A 21 -46.30 -21.66 19.26
N PRO A 22 -46.15 -23.01 19.26
CA PRO A 22 -44.87 -23.66 18.98
C PRO A 22 -44.30 -23.29 17.63
N ARG A 23 -45.16 -22.90 16.67
CA ARG A 23 -44.73 -22.37 15.37
C ARG A 23 -43.97 -21.06 15.49
N LEU A 24 -44.35 -20.19 16.45
CA LEU A 24 -43.68 -18.90 16.66
C LEU A 24 -42.32 -19.09 17.30
N ILE A 25 -42.22 -20.02 18.26
CA ILE A 25 -40.95 -20.34 18.92
C ILE A 25 -39.95 -20.92 17.91
N VAL A 26 -40.39 -21.90 17.09
CA VAL A 26 -39.55 -22.48 16.05
C VAL A 26 -39.06 -21.41 15.08
N ASN A 27 -39.94 -20.54 14.56
CA ASN A 27 -39.55 -19.46 13.67
C ASN A 27 -38.56 -18.51 14.30
N LEU A 28 -38.76 -18.11 15.58
CA LEU A 28 -37.87 -17.24 16.31
C LEU A 28 -36.47 -17.85 16.47
N CYS A 29 -36.37 -19.13 16.84
CA CYS A 29 -35.09 -19.82 16.96
C CYS A 29 -34.33 -19.83 15.64
N PHE A 30 -34.98 -20.16 14.51
CA PHE A 30 -34.33 -20.14 13.20
C PHE A 30 -33.90 -18.74 12.76
N ILE A 31 -34.70 -17.71 13.00
CA ILE A 31 -34.34 -16.32 12.72
C ILE A 31 -33.12 -15.90 13.55
N VAL A 32 -33.09 -16.22 14.82
CA VAL A 32 -31.95 -15.89 15.71
C VAL A 32 -30.67 -16.56 15.21
N VAL A 33 -30.73 -17.86 14.89
CA VAL A 33 -29.57 -18.60 14.37
C VAL A 33 -29.10 -18.04 13.02
N LEU A 34 -30.05 -17.69 12.14
CA LEU A 34 -29.73 -17.09 10.85
C LEU A 34 -29.04 -15.73 11.00
N ILE A 35 -29.59 -14.84 11.85
CA ILE A 35 -29.01 -13.53 12.11
C ILE A 35 -27.62 -13.71 12.71
N PHE A 36 -27.47 -14.60 13.70
CA PHE A 36 -26.18 -14.81 14.38
C PHE A 36 -25.12 -15.37 13.42
N SER A 37 -25.49 -16.37 12.57
CA SER A 37 -24.56 -16.92 11.57
C SER A 37 -24.16 -15.87 10.53
N THR A 38 -25.10 -15.02 10.08
CA THR A 38 -24.82 -13.94 9.14
C THR A 38 -23.88 -12.88 9.74
N LEU A 39 -24.11 -12.47 10.98
CA LEU A 39 -23.25 -11.53 11.69
C LEU A 39 -21.85 -12.10 11.93
N LEU A 40 -21.75 -13.39 12.27
CA LEU A 40 -20.46 -14.06 12.45
C LEU A 40 -19.67 -14.09 11.14
N THR A 41 -20.32 -14.53 10.05
CA THR A 41 -19.67 -14.56 8.72
C THR A 41 -19.26 -13.18 8.24
N TRP A 42 -20.10 -12.17 8.44
CA TRP A 42 -19.76 -10.80 8.14
C TRP A 42 -18.51 -10.32 8.92
N ARG A 43 -18.46 -10.61 10.22
CA ARG A 43 -17.29 -10.28 11.04
C ARG A 43 -16.02 -10.96 10.51
N GLU A 44 -16.08 -12.24 10.13
CA GLU A 44 -14.91 -12.95 9.60
C GLU A 44 -14.44 -12.35 8.28
N VAL A 45 -15.36 -11.93 7.40
CA VAL A 45 -15.00 -11.24 6.13
C VAL A 45 -14.28 -9.93 6.42
N VAL A 46 -14.78 -9.11 7.37
CA VAL A 46 -14.13 -7.85 7.74
C VAL A 46 -12.72 -8.09 8.33
N VAL A 47 -12.57 -9.08 9.21
CA VAL A 47 -11.26 -9.42 9.80
C VAL A 47 -10.27 -9.90 8.73
N LEU A 48 -10.75 -10.68 7.75
CA LEU A 48 -9.91 -11.11 6.61
C LEU A 48 -9.52 -9.94 5.71
N GLU A 49 -10.42 -8.99 5.46
CA GLU A 49 -10.13 -7.78 4.70
C GLU A 49 -9.06 -6.94 5.39
N ASP A 50 -9.19 -6.72 6.71
CA ASP A 50 -8.19 -5.98 7.49
C ASP A 50 -6.82 -6.70 7.50
N ALA A 51 -6.83 -8.03 7.62
CA ALA A 51 -5.61 -8.84 7.57
C ALA A 51 -4.94 -8.78 6.19
N TYR A 52 -5.72 -8.80 5.11
CA TYR A 52 -5.21 -8.65 3.75
C TYR A 52 -4.57 -7.26 3.54
N ILE A 53 -5.26 -6.18 3.91
CA ILE A 53 -4.75 -4.82 3.81
C ILE A 53 -3.44 -4.68 4.61
N SER A 54 -3.38 -5.22 5.82
CA SER A 54 -2.17 -5.22 6.65
C SER A 54 -1.02 -6.01 5.99
N SER A 55 -1.30 -7.20 5.43
CA SER A 55 -0.32 -7.99 4.71
C SER A 55 0.24 -7.24 3.49
N GLN A 56 -0.64 -6.61 2.72
CA GLN A 56 -0.25 -5.82 1.55
C GLN A 56 0.63 -4.62 1.93
N ARG A 57 0.33 -3.98 3.06
CA ARG A 57 1.13 -2.88 3.59
C ARG A 57 2.53 -3.35 4.03
N ASN A 58 2.63 -4.47 4.74
CA ASN A 58 3.91 -5.05 5.14
C ASN A 58 4.79 -5.42 3.93
N HIS A 59 4.19 -5.91 2.84
CA HIS A 59 4.91 -6.16 1.60
C HIS A 59 5.45 -4.87 0.98
N LEU A 60 4.64 -3.80 0.94
CA LEU A 60 5.08 -2.49 0.45
C LEU A 60 6.24 -1.95 1.28
N GLU A 61 6.14 -1.98 2.60
CA GLU A 61 7.20 -1.57 3.52
C GLU A 61 8.50 -2.35 3.26
N THR A 62 8.38 -3.67 3.03
CA THR A 62 9.56 -4.52 2.72
C THR A 62 10.22 -4.09 1.41
N VAL A 63 9.42 -3.85 0.35
CA VAL A 63 9.93 -3.40 -0.96
C VAL A 63 10.53 -2.00 -0.86
N ALA A 64 9.84 -1.05 -0.20
CA ALA A 64 10.31 0.30 0.01
C ALA A 64 11.63 0.32 0.79
N SER A 65 11.73 -0.43 1.88
CA SER A 65 12.95 -0.56 2.68
C SER A 65 14.10 -1.22 1.91
N ALA A 66 13.82 -2.18 1.02
CA ALA A 66 14.84 -2.80 0.18
C ALA A 66 15.36 -1.82 -0.87
N LEU A 67 14.46 -1.09 -1.54
CA LEU A 67 14.81 -0.05 -2.50
C LEU A 67 15.59 1.10 -1.83
N ASP A 68 15.11 1.57 -0.68
CA ASP A 68 15.74 2.65 0.07
C ASP A 68 17.18 2.31 0.49
N ARG A 69 17.45 1.07 0.93
CA ARG A 69 18.81 0.59 1.23
C ARG A 69 19.73 0.60 0.00
N GLN A 70 19.21 0.25 -1.18
CA GLN A 70 19.99 0.30 -2.42
C GLN A 70 20.32 1.74 -2.80
N LEU A 71 19.36 2.66 -2.65
CA LEU A 71 19.57 4.08 -2.88
C LEU A 71 20.51 4.69 -1.83
N GLN A 72 20.38 4.29 -0.57
CA GLN A 72 21.31 4.66 0.51
C GLN A 72 22.75 4.30 0.16
N PHE A 73 22.99 3.09 -0.36
CA PHE A 73 24.35 2.69 -0.77
C PHE A 73 24.93 3.65 -1.83
N SER A 74 24.12 4.07 -2.79
CA SER A 74 24.57 5.04 -3.80
C SER A 74 24.80 6.44 -3.21
N VAL A 75 23.95 6.88 -2.28
CA VAL A 75 24.15 8.13 -1.53
C VAL A 75 25.42 8.08 -0.69
N ASP A 76 25.65 6.99 0.03
CA ASP A 76 26.85 6.81 0.85
C ASP A 76 28.12 6.83 0.00
N LYS A 77 28.10 6.21 -1.18
CA LYS A 77 29.18 6.29 -2.16
C LYS A 77 29.47 7.73 -2.61
N MET A 78 28.42 8.52 -2.87
CA MET A 78 28.58 9.93 -3.21
C MET A 78 29.13 10.76 -2.03
N LEU A 79 28.65 10.50 -0.81
CA LEU A 79 29.15 11.10 0.43
C LEU A 79 30.61 10.73 0.70
N PHE A 80 31.02 9.51 0.38
CA PHE A 80 32.42 9.10 0.44
C PHE A 80 33.30 9.99 -0.46
N PHE A 81 32.91 10.25 -1.71
CA PHE A 81 33.68 11.13 -2.58
C PHE A 81 33.69 12.59 -2.08
N ARG A 82 32.60 13.07 -1.50
CA ARG A 82 32.59 14.39 -0.83
C ARG A 82 33.57 14.45 0.33
N HIS A 83 33.62 13.42 1.19
CA HIS A 83 34.55 13.36 2.30
C HIS A 83 36.00 13.26 1.81
N SER A 84 36.25 12.38 0.83
CA SER A 84 37.59 12.26 0.23
C SER A 84 38.08 13.60 -0.37
N MET A 85 37.19 14.36 -1.00
CA MET A 85 37.54 15.70 -1.50
C MET A 85 37.88 16.68 -0.37
N ARG A 86 37.13 16.65 0.73
CA ARG A 86 37.43 17.48 1.91
C ARG A 86 38.75 17.11 2.56
N ASP A 87 38.99 15.82 2.75
CA ASP A 87 40.21 15.33 3.37
C ASP A 87 41.45 15.67 2.51
N ALA A 88 41.31 15.55 1.18
CA ALA A 88 42.34 15.95 0.24
C ALA A 88 42.58 17.49 0.19
N LEU A 89 41.53 18.30 0.43
CA LEU A 89 41.67 19.77 0.59
C LEU A 89 42.39 20.11 1.90
N GLU A 90 42.18 19.33 2.97
CA GLU A 90 42.82 19.54 4.27
C GLU A 90 44.28 19.10 4.24
N THR A 91 44.58 17.98 3.67
CA THR A 91 45.91 17.35 3.66
C THR A 91 46.20 16.70 2.30
N PRO A 92 46.60 17.50 1.28
CA PRO A 92 46.88 16.96 -0.04
C PRO A 92 48.00 15.93 0.02
N LEU A 93 47.82 14.81 -0.73
CA LEU A 93 48.89 13.81 -0.85
C LEU A 93 50.13 14.41 -1.55
N ALA A 94 51.27 14.32 -0.89
CA ALA A 94 52.52 14.86 -1.39
C ALA A 94 53.20 13.97 -2.46
N PHE A 95 52.48 13.63 -3.52
CA PHE A 95 53.05 12.93 -4.65
C PHE A 95 53.66 13.91 -5.64
N GLY A 96 54.95 13.74 -5.99
CA GLY A 96 55.62 14.55 -6.98
C GLY A 96 54.89 14.65 -8.32
N ALA A 97 54.28 13.57 -8.75
CA ALA A 97 53.49 13.54 -9.99
C ALA A 97 52.23 14.47 -9.95
N LEU A 98 51.61 14.65 -8.77
CA LEU A 98 50.49 15.59 -8.61
C LEU A 98 50.99 17.04 -8.73
N HIS A 99 52.12 17.34 -8.06
CA HIS A 99 52.75 18.63 -8.11
C HIS A 99 53.16 19.02 -9.55
N ASP A 100 53.76 18.12 -10.30
CA ASP A 100 54.12 18.34 -11.70
C ASP A 100 52.88 18.53 -12.62
N ALA A 101 51.78 17.88 -12.31
CA ALA A 101 50.53 18.08 -13.05
C ALA A 101 49.92 19.45 -12.77
N VAL A 102 49.94 19.92 -11.52
CA VAL A 102 49.45 21.27 -11.14
C VAL A 102 50.35 22.37 -11.71
N LYS A 103 51.67 22.21 -11.70
CA LYS A 103 52.59 23.16 -12.38
C LYS A 103 52.26 23.31 -13.87
N ARG A 104 51.88 22.25 -14.57
CA ARG A 104 51.48 22.37 -15.98
C ARG A 104 50.22 23.22 -16.17
N PHE A 105 49.32 23.27 -15.21
CA PHE A 105 48.15 24.12 -15.27
C PHE A 105 48.49 25.61 -15.43
N ALA A 106 49.51 26.14 -14.76
CA ALA A 106 49.92 27.54 -14.86
C ALA A 106 50.17 27.97 -16.32
N HIS A 107 50.63 27.06 -17.19
CA HIS A 107 50.83 27.31 -18.62
C HIS A 107 49.57 27.09 -19.45
N LEU A 108 48.57 26.34 -18.96
CA LEU A 108 47.38 26.00 -19.70
C LEU A 108 46.17 26.89 -19.38
N ARG A 109 46.17 27.60 -18.24
CA ARG A 109 45.01 28.30 -17.70
C ARG A 109 44.44 29.39 -18.60
N THR A 110 45.23 29.94 -19.49
CA THR A 110 44.79 30.99 -20.47
C THR A 110 44.20 30.39 -21.74
N SER A 111 44.39 29.07 -21.97
CA SER A 111 43.80 28.40 -23.11
C SER A 111 42.28 28.32 -22.97
N PRO A 112 41.50 28.42 -24.08
CA PRO A 112 40.03 28.31 -24.01
C PRO A 112 39.55 27.09 -23.27
N THR A 113 40.25 25.96 -23.43
CA THR A 113 40.06 24.71 -22.70
C THR A 113 41.41 24.13 -22.31
N TRP A 114 41.42 23.43 -21.20
CA TRP A 114 42.61 22.72 -20.75
C TRP A 114 42.25 21.36 -20.12
N GLN A 115 43.19 20.44 -20.12
CA GLN A 115 43.06 19.14 -19.52
C GLN A 115 44.32 18.77 -18.75
N ILE A 116 44.17 18.31 -17.53
CA ILE A 116 45.26 17.85 -16.67
C ILE A 116 44.98 16.37 -16.31
N ALA A 117 45.99 15.55 -16.49
CA ALA A 117 45.99 14.16 -16.04
C ALA A 117 47.38 13.75 -15.54
N VAL A 118 47.43 12.95 -14.49
CA VAL A 118 48.68 12.36 -13.98
C VAL A 118 49.02 11.11 -14.81
N ASP A 119 48.09 10.18 -14.84
CA ASP A 119 48.14 8.96 -15.66
C ASP A 119 46.75 8.67 -16.22
N LYS A 120 46.60 8.75 -17.54
CA LYS A 120 45.33 8.54 -18.22
C LYS A 120 44.68 7.16 -17.97
N ARG A 121 45.48 6.17 -17.53
CA ARG A 121 44.96 4.83 -17.22
C ARG A 121 44.46 4.71 -15.79
N ARG A 122 45.03 5.48 -14.88
CA ARG A 122 44.77 5.34 -13.41
C ARG A 122 43.94 6.48 -12.85
N THR A 123 43.98 7.67 -13.45
CA THR A 123 43.25 8.84 -12.96
C THR A 123 42.27 9.36 -14.03
N LEU A 124 41.18 9.93 -13.58
CA LEU A 124 40.31 10.69 -14.46
C LEU A 124 41.02 12.03 -14.78
N PRO A 125 40.95 12.52 -16.03
CA PRO A 125 41.44 13.82 -16.36
C PRO A 125 40.55 14.93 -15.75
N ILE A 126 41.16 15.99 -15.26
CA ILE A 126 40.47 17.24 -14.97
C ILE A 126 40.30 17.97 -16.29
N ASN A 127 39.09 18.34 -16.62
CA ASN A 127 38.72 19.12 -17.79
C ASN A 127 38.33 20.53 -17.35
N GLY A 128 38.87 21.56 -17.95
CA GLY A 128 38.58 22.89 -17.48
C GLY A 128 38.50 23.94 -18.57
N VAL A 129 38.04 25.15 -18.18
CA VAL A 129 37.82 26.32 -19.01
C VAL A 129 38.77 27.44 -18.61
N SER A 130 38.97 28.44 -19.48
CA SER A 130 39.85 29.57 -19.22
C SER A 130 39.41 30.48 -18.06
N ASP A 131 40.34 31.29 -17.53
CA ASP A 131 40.06 32.33 -16.54
C ASP A 131 38.96 33.29 -17.06
N ALA A 132 39.04 33.71 -18.30
CA ALA A 132 38.07 34.62 -18.94
C ALA A 132 36.64 34.05 -18.99
N PHE A 133 36.47 32.71 -18.94
CA PHE A 133 35.17 32.08 -18.86
C PHE A 133 34.61 32.16 -17.42
N VAL A 134 35.43 31.89 -16.42
CA VAL A 134 35.03 31.91 -15.00
C VAL A 134 34.62 33.30 -14.55
N GLU A 135 35.31 34.34 -15.01
CA GLU A 135 35.01 35.73 -14.68
C GLU A 135 33.66 36.24 -15.20
N LYS A 136 33.05 35.54 -16.17
CA LYS A 136 31.76 35.95 -16.78
C LYS A 136 30.57 35.75 -15.88
N THR A 137 30.68 34.95 -14.82
CA THR A 137 29.54 34.60 -13.96
C THR A 137 29.88 34.75 -12.48
N THR A 138 28.98 35.31 -11.69
CA THR A 138 29.13 35.48 -10.24
C THR A 138 29.01 34.16 -9.45
N LEU A 139 28.50 33.13 -10.08
CA LEU A 139 28.38 31.80 -9.45
C LEU A 139 29.72 31.06 -9.38
N LEU A 140 30.60 31.34 -10.35
CA LEU A 140 31.94 30.77 -10.44
C LEU A 140 32.93 31.63 -9.69
N ASN A 141 33.97 31.03 -9.15
CA ASN A 141 35.04 31.70 -8.46
C ASN A 141 36.34 30.89 -8.58
N ARG A 142 37.39 31.51 -9.10
CA ARG A 142 38.72 30.92 -9.19
C ARG A 142 39.66 31.80 -8.38
N ASP A 143 39.95 31.31 -7.16
CA ASP A 143 40.86 31.96 -6.25
C ASP A 143 42.23 31.26 -6.31
N ASP A 144 43.27 31.99 -6.74
CA ASP A 144 44.60 31.43 -6.91
C ASP A 144 45.21 30.89 -5.60
N GLU A 145 44.83 31.44 -4.45
CA GLU A 145 45.28 30.98 -3.14
C GLU A 145 44.88 29.52 -2.86
N TYR A 146 43.67 29.14 -3.31
CA TYR A 146 43.12 27.82 -3.04
C TYR A 146 43.20 26.86 -4.23
N LEU A 147 43.43 27.38 -5.45
CA LEU A 147 43.29 26.67 -6.71
C LEU A 147 44.26 25.48 -6.83
N ASP A 148 45.54 25.66 -6.49
CA ASP A 148 46.54 24.61 -6.60
C ASP A 148 46.21 23.42 -5.65
N ASN A 149 45.71 23.75 -4.46
CA ASN A 149 45.25 22.76 -3.50
C ASN A 149 43.98 22.03 -4.00
N GLU A 150 43.04 22.78 -4.56
CA GLU A 150 41.82 22.18 -5.13
C GLU A 150 42.12 21.26 -6.33
N LEU A 151 43.02 21.66 -7.23
CA LEU A 151 43.44 20.82 -8.34
C LEU A 151 44.14 19.55 -7.88
N SER A 152 44.99 19.62 -6.84
CA SER A 152 45.65 18.48 -6.24
C SER A 152 44.63 17.50 -5.64
N ALA A 153 43.68 18.01 -4.85
CA ALA A 153 42.59 17.24 -4.28
C ALA A 153 41.69 16.60 -5.36
N ALA A 154 41.40 17.35 -6.42
CA ALA A 154 40.61 16.83 -7.53
C ALA A 154 41.33 15.70 -8.31
N LEU A 155 42.64 15.75 -8.48
CA LEU A 155 43.42 14.65 -9.07
C LEU A 155 43.41 13.41 -8.20
N GLU A 156 43.48 13.56 -6.89
CA GLU A 156 43.37 12.46 -5.93
C GLU A 156 42.01 11.81 -5.97
N VAL A 157 40.94 12.60 -5.90
CA VAL A 157 39.56 12.12 -6.04
C VAL A 157 39.33 11.49 -7.43
N GLY A 158 39.96 12.03 -8.47
CA GLY A 158 39.95 11.44 -9.82
C GLY A 158 40.52 10.03 -9.90
N TYR A 159 41.50 9.70 -9.06
CA TYR A 159 41.98 8.33 -8.91
C TYR A 159 40.92 7.42 -8.25
N LEU A 160 40.31 7.88 -7.15
CA LEU A 160 39.27 7.14 -6.44
C LEU A 160 38.03 6.91 -7.34
N LEU A 161 37.59 7.94 -8.06
CA LEU A 161 36.48 7.85 -9.00
C LEU A 161 36.76 6.84 -10.12
N ARG A 162 38.00 6.82 -10.65
CA ARG A 162 38.42 5.85 -11.67
C ARG A 162 38.38 4.42 -11.17
N LEU A 163 38.90 4.21 -9.95
CA LEU A 163 38.89 2.90 -9.30
C LEU A 163 37.46 2.40 -9.04
N ALA A 164 36.60 3.26 -8.53
CA ALA A 164 35.21 2.94 -8.25
C ALA A 164 34.41 2.64 -9.54
N SER A 165 34.65 3.40 -10.63
CA SER A 165 33.96 3.17 -11.91
C SER A 165 34.36 1.85 -12.56
N SER A 166 35.60 1.38 -12.36
CA SER A 166 36.07 0.10 -12.91
C SER A 166 35.49 -1.13 -12.23
N SER A 167 35.02 -0.99 -10.99
CA SER A 167 34.46 -2.07 -10.17
C SER A 167 32.92 -2.10 -10.17
N SER A 168 32.27 -1.04 -10.62
CA SER A 168 30.81 -0.92 -10.58
C SER A 168 30.15 -1.62 -11.76
N ARG A 169 29.24 -2.56 -11.51
CA ARG A 169 28.31 -3.12 -12.52
C ARG A 169 27.17 -2.16 -12.86
N ASN A 170 27.04 -1.08 -12.09
CA ASN A 170 25.98 -0.11 -12.25
C ASN A 170 26.42 1.00 -13.19
N GLU A 171 25.53 1.39 -14.09
CA GLU A 171 25.71 2.51 -15.05
C GLU A 171 25.60 3.88 -14.36
N GLU A 172 26.03 3.97 -13.09
CA GLU A 172 26.05 5.19 -12.32
C GLU A 172 27.24 6.06 -12.76
N ARG A 173 26.93 7.27 -13.16
CA ARG A 173 27.96 8.24 -13.53
C ARG A 173 28.18 9.21 -12.38
N VAL A 174 29.40 9.27 -11.85
CA VAL A 174 29.79 10.22 -10.81
C VAL A 174 30.56 11.37 -11.43
N ILE A 175 30.21 12.59 -11.01
CA ILE A 175 30.76 13.83 -11.54
C ILE A 175 31.16 14.72 -10.35
N TYR A 176 32.35 15.30 -10.39
CA TYR A 176 32.68 16.47 -9.58
C TYR A 176 32.74 17.70 -10.45
N VAL A 177 32.04 18.75 -10.08
CA VAL A 177 32.05 20.05 -10.77
C VAL A 177 32.52 21.14 -9.82
N SER A 178 33.64 21.75 -10.14
CA SER A 178 34.22 22.86 -9.37
C SER A 178 33.68 24.20 -9.80
N ARG A 179 33.54 25.14 -8.86
CA ARG A 179 33.29 26.55 -9.14
C ARG A 179 34.50 27.24 -9.77
N ALA A 180 35.70 26.69 -9.62
CA ALA A 180 36.93 27.22 -10.19
C ALA A 180 37.09 26.93 -11.70
N GLY A 181 36.05 26.46 -12.37
CA GLY A 181 36.05 26.32 -13.83
C GLY A 181 36.58 25.01 -14.35
N PHE A 182 36.38 23.89 -13.63
CA PHE A 182 36.78 22.58 -14.08
C PHE A 182 35.80 21.48 -13.56
N PHE A 183 35.92 20.29 -14.14
CA PHE A 183 35.14 19.12 -13.74
C PHE A 183 35.90 17.82 -13.98
N LEU A 184 35.48 16.79 -13.26
CA LEU A 184 35.87 15.41 -13.47
C LEU A 184 34.58 14.60 -13.70
N GLU A 185 34.62 13.74 -14.71
CA GLU A 185 33.55 12.78 -14.93
C GLU A 185 34.12 11.45 -15.43
N THR A 186 33.39 10.38 -15.17
CA THR A 186 33.80 9.04 -15.60
C THR A 186 33.74 8.86 -17.12
N ASP A 187 32.93 9.67 -17.80
CA ASP A 187 32.80 9.70 -19.24
C ASP A 187 33.46 10.99 -19.77
N THR A 188 34.62 10.86 -20.37
CA THR A 188 35.44 12.01 -20.79
C THR A 188 35.02 12.54 -22.16
N PRO A 189 34.86 13.89 -22.30
CA PRO A 189 34.58 14.51 -23.60
C PRO A 189 35.66 14.17 -24.64
N GLY A 190 35.24 13.81 -25.84
CA GLY A 190 36.16 13.43 -26.93
C GLY A 190 36.93 14.60 -27.56
N ASN A 191 36.35 15.83 -27.54
CA ASN A 191 36.92 17.01 -28.20
C ASN A 191 36.98 18.21 -27.25
N SER A 192 37.95 19.11 -27.46
CA SER A 192 38.17 20.33 -26.66
C SER A 192 37.01 21.35 -26.74
N SER A 193 36.31 21.45 -27.86
CA SER A 193 35.12 22.30 -28.03
C SER A 193 33.97 21.81 -27.12
N ASP A 194 33.89 20.55 -26.86
CA ASP A 194 32.86 19.95 -26.05
C ASP A 194 33.06 20.24 -24.55
N ILE A 195 34.31 20.53 -24.11
CA ILE A 195 34.63 20.82 -22.70
C ILE A 195 33.92 22.11 -22.26
N VAL A 196 33.97 23.21 -23.05
CA VAL A 196 33.32 24.47 -22.67
C VAL A 196 31.81 24.32 -22.60
N GLN A 197 31.22 23.72 -23.62
CA GLN A 197 29.78 23.48 -23.65
C GLN A 197 29.34 22.54 -22.55
N ARG A 198 30.14 21.50 -22.28
CA ARG A 198 29.89 20.53 -21.22
C ARG A 198 29.93 21.20 -19.84
N TYR A 199 31.01 21.97 -19.56
CA TYR A 199 31.11 22.68 -18.28
C TYR A 199 29.95 23.67 -18.10
N TYR A 200 29.65 24.49 -19.13
CA TYR A 200 28.51 25.40 -19.09
C TYR A 200 27.19 24.69 -18.80
N HIS A 201 26.96 23.54 -19.46
CA HIS A 201 25.78 22.72 -19.22
C HIS A 201 25.72 22.25 -17.75
N LEU A 202 26.84 21.75 -17.19
CA LEU A 202 26.90 21.24 -15.80
C LEU A 202 26.58 22.33 -14.77
N VAL A 203 27.19 23.53 -14.90
CA VAL A 203 27.03 24.61 -13.91
C VAL A 203 25.68 25.35 -14.01
N THR A 204 24.96 25.18 -15.09
CA THR A 204 23.62 25.77 -15.27
C THR A 204 22.49 24.84 -14.79
N GLN A 205 22.80 23.58 -14.45
CA GLN A 205 21.79 22.64 -13.98
C GLN A 205 21.28 22.98 -12.57
N PRO A 206 20.00 22.72 -12.27
CA PRO A 206 19.44 22.93 -10.94
C PRO A 206 20.21 22.18 -9.84
N TRP A 207 20.69 20.97 -10.12
CA TRP A 207 21.45 20.17 -9.17
C TRP A 207 22.82 20.77 -8.81
N PHE A 208 23.36 21.71 -9.60
CA PHE A 208 24.53 22.50 -9.26
C PHE A 208 24.14 23.82 -8.61
N THR A 209 23.26 24.62 -9.23
CA THR A 209 22.92 25.98 -8.81
C THR A 209 22.23 26.05 -7.45
N GLN A 210 21.40 25.05 -7.15
CA GLN A 210 20.67 24.95 -5.88
C GLN A 210 21.48 24.32 -4.73
N GLN A 211 22.78 24.10 -4.92
CA GLN A 211 23.68 23.61 -3.85
C GLN A 211 24.44 24.74 -3.14
N SER A 212 24.19 26.00 -3.50
CA SER A 212 24.75 27.15 -2.81
C SER A 212 24.29 27.23 -1.35
N GLU A 213 25.03 27.92 -0.50
CA GLU A 213 24.71 28.10 0.92
C GLU A 213 23.33 28.72 1.15
N ARG A 214 22.90 29.58 0.23
CA ARG A 214 21.59 30.22 0.27
C ARG A 214 20.46 29.22 0.08
N GLU A 215 20.62 28.30 -0.86
CA GLU A 215 19.59 27.35 -1.27
C GLU A 215 19.63 26.04 -0.47
N ASN A 216 20.82 25.54 -0.12
CA ASN A 216 21.04 24.30 0.63
C ASN A 216 21.84 24.54 1.92
N ARG A 217 21.24 25.21 2.89
CA ARG A 217 21.87 25.52 4.19
C ARG A 217 22.26 24.27 4.97
N ALA A 218 21.47 23.20 4.86
CA ALA A 218 21.73 21.92 5.53
C ALA A 218 22.90 21.15 4.89
N ARG A 219 23.37 21.55 3.69
CA ARG A 219 24.39 20.85 2.91
C ARG A 219 24.04 19.35 2.71
N ALA A 220 22.74 19.09 2.65
CA ALA A 220 22.19 17.74 2.47
C ALA A 220 22.23 17.31 0.99
N VAL A 221 22.14 16.01 0.78
CA VAL A 221 21.90 15.44 -0.55
C VAL A 221 20.54 15.89 -1.05
N ARG A 222 20.47 16.26 -2.32
CA ARG A 222 19.23 16.62 -3.01
C ARG A 222 19.11 15.88 -4.33
N TRP A 223 17.87 15.58 -4.70
CA TRP A 223 17.54 14.87 -5.92
C TRP A 223 16.89 15.78 -6.95
N PHE A 224 17.24 15.61 -8.21
CA PHE A 224 16.76 16.44 -9.31
C PHE A 224 16.49 15.60 -10.55
N ILE A 225 15.45 15.94 -11.29
CA ILE A 225 15.22 15.39 -12.63
C ILE A 225 15.90 16.32 -13.63
N SER A 226 16.89 15.82 -14.34
CA SER A 226 17.61 16.53 -15.39
C SER A 226 16.99 16.22 -16.75
N PRO A 227 16.60 17.24 -17.53
CA PRO A 227 16.01 17.02 -18.85
C PRO A 227 17.02 16.39 -19.81
N PRO A 228 16.54 15.73 -20.89
CA PRO A 228 17.40 15.22 -21.93
C PRO A 228 18.29 16.32 -22.53
N SER A 229 19.54 16.02 -22.76
CA SER A 229 20.49 16.95 -23.42
C SER A 229 21.43 16.20 -24.35
N SER A 230 22.08 16.94 -25.25
CA SER A 230 23.09 16.37 -26.16
C SER A 230 24.28 15.75 -25.43
N PHE A 231 24.51 16.14 -24.15
CA PHE A 231 25.63 15.66 -23.33
C PHE A 231 25.26 14.47 -22.45
N VAL A 232 23.96 14.24 -22.23
CA VAL A 232 23.45 13.26 -21.26
C VAL A 232 22.73 12.12 -21.96
N GLY A 233 22.29 12.35 -23.19
CA GLY A 233 21.51 11.39 -23.98
C GLY A 233 20.06 11.84 -24.19
N LYS A 234 19.32 11.04 -24.96
CA LYS A 234 17.94 11.36 -25.38
C LYS A 234 16.89 11.16 -24.27
N LYS A 235 17.29 10.60 -23.14
CA LYS A 235 16.37 10.32 -22.01
C LYS A 235 16.71 11.20 -20.83
N PRO A 236 15.73 11.61 -19.99
CA PRO A 236 15.99 12.34 -18.78
C PRO A 236 16.81 11.49 -17.79
N LEU A 237 17.55 12.14 -16.91
CA LEU A 237 18.27 11.51 -15.79
C LEU A 237 17.73 11.98 -14.46
N ILE A 238 17.99 11.18 -13.45
CA ILE A 238 17.79 11.55 -12.06
C ILE A 238 19.15 11.74 -11.44
N THR A 239 19.41 12.94 -10.92
CA THR A 239 20.70 13.33 -10.39
C THR A 239 20.60 13.56 -8.89
N ALA A 240 21.32 12.76 -8.10
CA ALA A 240 21.61 13.09 -6.71
C ALA A 240 22.81 14.01 -6.66
N SER A 241 22.79 15.04 -5.81
CA SER A 241 23.92 15.96 -5.68
C SER A 241 24.11 16.46 -4.25
N VAL A 242 25.36 16.76 -3.91
CA VAL A 242 25.77 17.26 -2.60
C VAL A 242 26.89 18.30 -2.75
N PRO A 243 26.84 19.43 -2.01
CA PRO A 243 27.87 20.46 -2.11
C PRO A 243 29.14 20.06 -1.36
N VAL A 244 30.27 20.49 -1.88
CA VAL A 244 31.60 20.37 -1.25
C VAL A 244 31.96 21.70 -0.62
N TYR A 245 32.04 21.73 0.71
CA TYR A 245 32.46 22.86 1.50
C TYR A 245 33.69 22.50 2.35
N TYR A 246 34.67 23.43 2.37
CA TYR A 246 35.81 23.36 3.27
C TYR A 246 36.14 24.78 3.80
N HIS A 247 36.33 24.96 5.11
CA HIS A 247 36.51 26.25 5.78
C HIS A 247 35.49 27.33 5.36
N HIS A 248 34.19 26.97 5.28
CA HIS A 248 33.08 27.81 4.84
C HIS A 248 33.12 28.24 3.36
N VAL A 249 34.13 27.83 2.59
CA VAL A 249 34.21 28.07 1.15
C VAL A 249 33.48 26.96 0.40
N TRP A 250 32.62 27.35 -0.53
CA TRP A 250 31.97 26.40 -1.43
C TRP A 250 32.86 26.17 -2.65
N TYR A 251 33.43 24.96 -2.76
CA TYR A 251 34.32 24.57 -3.86
C TYR A 251 33.56 24.10 -5.09
N GLY A 252 32.48 23.34 -4.90
CA GLY A 252 31.75 22.76 -6.00
C GLY A 252 30.70 21.74 -5.53
N VAL A 253 30.36 20.82 -6.43
CA VAL A 253 29.30 19.82 -6.22
C VAL A 253 29.78 18.46 -6.68
N VAL A 254 29.56 17.44 -5.86
CA VAL A 254 29.60 16.02 -6.29
C VAL A 254 28.18 15.63 -6.68
N ALA A 255 28.03 15.05 -7.86
CA ALA A 255 26.75 14.58 -8.38
C ALA A 255 26.86 13.14 -8.88
N MET A 256 25.76 12.43 -8.81
CA MET A 256 25.62 11.05 -9.31
C MET A 256 24.35 10.95 -10.14
N ASP A 257 24.49 10.51 -11.37
CA ASP A 257 23.40 10.37 -12.32
C ASP A 257 22.88 8.92 -12.36
N PHE A 258 21.56 8.80 -12.34
CA PHE A 258 20.81 7.56 -12.51
C PHE A 258 19.94 7.63 -13.74
N THR A 259 19.92 6.56 -14.52
CA THR A 259 18.94 6.42 -15.60
C THR A 259 17.61 5.90 -15.02
N PHE A 260 16.51 6.18 -15.69
CA PHE A 260 15.21 5.56 -15.36
C PHE A 260 15.27 4.03 -15.44
N ALA A 261 16.08 3.48 -16.36
CA ALA A 261 16.31 2.04 -16.46
C ALA A 261 17.02 1.48 -15.22
N THR A 262 17.97 2.22 -14.65
CA THR A 262 18.66 1.85 -13.41
C THR A 262 17.68 1.83 -12.23
N LEU A 263 16.88 2.89 -12.05
CA LEU A 263 15.87 2.92 -10.98
C LEU A 263 14.82 1.81 -11.12
N ARG A 264 14.39 1.55 -12.36
CA ARG A 264 13.48 0.44 -12.61
C ARG A 264 14.10 -0.91 -12.23
N ARG A 265 15.37 -1.14 -12.57
CA ARG A 265 16.06 -2.36 -12.19
C ARG A 265 16.13 -2.50 -10.66
N LEU A 266 16.51 -1.43 -9.93
CA LEU A 266 16.54 -1.42 -8.48
C LEU A 266 15.15 -1.71 -7.88
N LEU A 267 14.10 -1.12 -8.44
CA LEU A 267 12.72 -1.39 -8.02
C LEU A 267 12.33 -2.86 -8.25
N VAL A 268 12.61 -3.40 -9.45
CA VAL A 268 12.30 -4.81 -9.78
C VAL A 268 13.09 -5.77 -8.88
N GLU A 269 14.37 -5.49 -8.60
CA GLU A 269 15.18 -6.27 -7.67
C GLU A 269 14.62 -6.21 -6.24
N ALA A 270 14.09 -5.05 -5.80
CA ALA A 270 13.47 -4.90 -4.49
C ALA A 270 12.12 -5.65 -4.38
N VAL A 271 11.34 -5.69 -5.47
CA VAL A 271 10.07 -6.41 -5.54
C VAL A 271 10.26 -7.94 -5.56
N GLY A 272 11.34 -8.44 -6.20
CA GLY A 272 11.66 -9.86 -6.27
C GLY A 272 10.84 -10.63 -7.32
N ASP A 273 10.85 -11.98 -7.22
CA ASP A 273 10.38 -12.89 -8.28
C ASP A 273 8.85 -13.10 -8.32
N ASN A 274 8.12 -12.69 -7.30
CA ASN A 274 6.66 -12.94 -7.24
C ASN A 274 5.89 -11.66 -6.84
N PRO A 275 5.78 -10.68 -7.73
CA PRO A 275 5.07 -9.45 -7.46
C PRO A 275 3.55 -9.69 -7.45
N GLU A 276 2.92 -9.54 -6.30
CA GLU A 276 1.48 -9.33 -6.21
C GLU A 276 1.19 -7.82 -6.33
N GLY A 277 0.59 -7.41 -7.44
CA GLY A 277 0.31 -6.01 -7.74
C GLY A 277 1.47 -5.25 -8.38
N GLU A 278 1.18 -4.04 -8.86
CA GLU A 278 2.14 -3.16 -9.51
C GLU A 278 2.79 -2.22 -8.50
N TYR A 279 4.11 -2.11 -8.55
CA TYR A 279 4.89 -1.16 -7.77
C TYR A 279 5.39 -0.03 -8.67
N GLN A 280 5.21 1.19 -8.23
CA GLN A 280 5.58 2.41 -8.95
C GLN A 280 6.40 3.33 -8.04
N LEU A 281 7.51 3.86 -8.54
CA LEU A 281 8.34 4.86 -7.88
C LEU A 281 8.04 6.24 -8.44
N TYR A 282 7.72 7.18 -7.58
CA TYR A 282 7.46 8.59 -7.90
C TYR A 282 8.42 9.51 -7.19
N ASP A 283 8.69 10.68 -7.79
CA ASP A 283 9.36 11.79 -7.09
C ASP A 283 8.39 12.55 -6.17
N SER A 284 8.91 13.55 -5.44
CA SER A 284 8.12 14.42 -4.56
C SER A 284 7.05 15.25 -5.28
N ARG A 285 7.10 15.33 -6.62
CA ARG A 285 6.09 16.00 -7.46
C ARG A 285 5.11 15.03 -8.10
N LEU A 286 5.16 13.76 -7.71
CA LEU A 286 4.39 12.67 -8.29
C LEU A 286 4.64 12.49 -9.80
N THR A 287 5.90 12.67 -10.23
CA THR A 287 6.33 12.25 -11.57
C THR A 287 6.73 10.77 -11.50
N LEU A 288 6.17 9.94 -12.37
CA LEU A 288 6.51 8.52 -12.43
C LEU A 288 7.96 8.34 -12.90
N LEU A 289 8.78 7.66 -12.11
CA LEU A 289 10.19 7.40 -12.38
C LEU A 289 10.44 5.95 -12.81
N ALA A 290 9.74 5.00 -12.20
CA ALA A 290 9.88 3.58 -12.50
C ALA A 290 8.60 2.81 -12.17
N THR A 291 8.38 1.73 -12.90
CA THR A 291 7.33 0.74 -12.63
C THR A 291 7.91 -0.67 -12.64
N SER A 292 7.39 -1.55 -11.80
CA SER A 292 7.77 -2.97 -11.79
C SER A 292 7.24 -3.72 -13.01
N GLU A 293 6.17 -3.26 -13.63
CA GLU A 293 5.61 -3.86 -14.83
C GLU A 293 6.42 -3.59 -16.11
N SER A 294 6.04 -4.21 -17.21
CA SER A 294 6.75 -4.14 -18.48
C SER A 294 6.84 -2.72 -19.04
N PRO A 295 7.93 -2.35 -19.75
CA PRO A 295 8.17 -0.99 -20.29
C PRO A 295 7.11 -0.47 -21.27
N ALA A 296 6.22 -1.33 -21.80
CA ALA A 296 5.10 -0.90 -22.63
C ALA A 296 4.02 -0.13 -21.85
N ALA A 297 4.10 -0.11 -20.52
CA ALA A 297 3.18 0.53 -19.59
C ALA A 297 3.68 1.89 -19.06
N ASP A 298 4.51 2.61 -19.79
CA ASP A 298 4.97 4.00 -19.46
C ASP A 298 3.79 5.01 -19.42
N VAL A 299 2.57 4.54 -19.28
CA VAL A 299 1.38 5.37 -19.13
C VAL A 299 1.13 5.53 -17.63
N ASN A 300 1.18 6.77 -17.17
CA ASN A 300 0.74 7.13 -15.84
C ASN A 300 -0.73 6.67 -15.69
N HIS A 301 -0.97 5.61 -14.93
CA HIS A 301 -2.29 4.99 -14.79
C HIS A 301 -3.29 5.83 -13.98
N PHE A 302 -2.85 6.97 -13.45
CA PHE A 302 -3.67 7.87 -12.65
C PHE A 302 -4.06 9.12 -13.44
N ASP A 303 -5.32 9.52 -13.31
CA ASP A 303 -5.77 10.80 -13.82
C ASP A 303 -5.31 11.97 -12.91
N ALA A 304 -5.51 13.21 -13.37
CA ALA A 304 -5.08 14.40 -12.62
C ALA A 304 -5.78 14.54 -11.25
N ARG A 305 -7.00 14.02 -11.10
CA ARG A 305 -7.76 14.05 -9.83
C ARG A 305 -7.24 13.01 -8.87
N GLU A 306 -6.98 11.81 -9.36
CA GLU A 306 -6.39 10.72 -8.58
C GLU A 306 -5.00 11.11 -8.08
N LEU A 307 -4.15 11.70 -8.94
CA LEU A 307 -2.84 12.21 -8.53
C LEU A 307 -2.94 13.30 -7.48
N ALA A 308 -3.91 14.21 -7.58
CA ALA A 308 -4.13 15.24 -6.55
C ALA A 308 -4.57 14.63 -5.20
N GLN A 309 -5.37 13.56 -5.22
CA GLN A 309 -5.76 12.85 -3.99
C GLN A 309 -4.55 12.12 -3.37
N ILE A 310 -3.74 11.46 -4.19
CA ILE A 310 -2.49 10.80 -3.75
C ILE A 310 -1.54 11.85 -3.16
N ALA A 311 -1.35 13.00 -3.84
CA ALA A 311 -0.50 14.10 -3.36
C ALA A 311 -0.91 14.55 -1.96
N HIS A 312 -2.19 14.87 -1.77
CA HIS A 312 -2.71 15.31 -0.48
C HIS A 312 -2.51 14.25 0.62
N ALA A 313 -2.72 12.97 0.28
CA ALA A 313 -2.57 11.88 1.23
C ALA A 313 -1.09 11.65 1.61
N THR A 314 -0.19 11.66 0.64
CA THR A 314 1.26 11.47 0.86
C THR A 314 1.94 12.67 1.52
N GLU A 315 1.36 13.89 1.43
CA GLU A 315 1.85 15.06 2.20
C GLU A 315 1.54 14.94 3.69
N SER A 316 0.38 14.34 4.04
CA SER A 316 -0.08 14.23 5.42
C SER A 316 0.64 13.12 6.20
N ASP A 317 0.87 11.98 5.55
CA ASP A 317 1.42 10.79 6.19
C ASP A 317 2.55 10.18 5.36
N SER A 318 3.59 9.67 6.03
CA SER A 318 4.73 8.99 5.39
C SER A 318 4.34 7.64 4.79
N GLU A 319 3.32 6.99 5.34
CA GLU A 319 2.80 5.69 4.93
C GLU A 319 1.27 5.70 4.97
N GLY A 320 0.63 4.94 4.11
CA GLY A 320 -0.83 4.87 4.13
C GLY A 320 -1.44 4.11 2.97
N GLY A 321 -2.76 4.26 2.84
CA GLY A 321 -3.52 3.68 1.75
C GLY A 321 -4.79 4.46 1.46
N ILE A 322 -5.16 4.54 0.19
CA ILE A 322 -6.36 5.22 -0.29
C ILE A 322 -7.08 4.37 -1.35
N ARG A 323 -8.40 4.40 -1.33
CA ARG A 323 -9.20 3.76 -2.37
C ARG A 323 -9.56 4.76 -3.46
N LEU A 324 -9.16 4.45 -4.70
CA LEU A 324 -9.44 5.24 -5.90
C LEU A 324 -10.35 4.42 -6.83
N GLY A 325 -11.66 4.60 -6.71
CA GLY A 325 -12.64 3.84 -7.49
C GLY A 325 -12.55 2.33 -7.24
N SER A 326 -12.14 1.57 -8.27
CA SER A 326 -11.94 0.10 -8.20
C SER A 326 -10.52 -0.31 -7.83
N ARG A 327 -9.61 0.65 -7.64
CA ARG A 327 -8.21 0.42 -7.28
C ARG A 327 -7.97 0.80 -5.83
N PHE A 328 -7.03 0.12 -5.19
CA PHE A 328 -6.49 0.49 -3.90
C PHE A 328 -5.02 0.84 -4.09
N VAL A 329 -4.60 1.98 -3.55
CA VAL A 329 -3.23 2.49 -3.65
C VAL A 329 -2.69 2.62 -2.24
N SER A 330 -1.62 1.90 -1.95
CA SER A 330 -0.83 2.06 -0.72
C SER A 330 0.46 2.79 -1.07
N TRP A 331 1.00 3.56 -0.11
CA TRP A 331 2.25 4.29 -0.30
C TRP A 331 3.16 4.18 0.90
N GLU A 332 4.47 4.29 0.60
CA GLU A 332 5.56 4.38 1.57
C GLU A 332 6.57 5.40 1.07
N ARG A 333 6.93 6.38 1.92
CA ARG A 333 7.95 7.38 1.60
C ARG A 333 9.34 6.80 1.85
N LEU A 334 10.29 7.11 0.96
CA LEU A 334 11.68 6.72 1.10
C LEU A 334 12.46 7.75 1.95
N ASP A 335 13.40 7.28 2.76
CA ASP A 335 14.22 8.12 3.62
C ASP A 335 15.43 8.73 2.89
N HIS A 336 16.01 7.99 1.94
CA HIS A 336 17.22 8.39 1.22
C HIS A 336 16.96 8.91 -0.19
N PHE A 337 15.70 8.95 -0.58
CA PHE A 337 15.24 9.47 -1.86
C PHE A 337 14.03 10.40 -1.64
N ASP A 338 14.03 11.57 -2.31
CA ASP A 338 12.90 12.49 -2.24
C ASP A 338 11.74 12.01 -3.12
N GLY A 339 11.08 10.95 -2.65
CA GLY A 339 10.00 10.31 -3.39
C GLY A 339 9.24 9.27 -2.58
N VAL A 340 8.32 8.61 -3.26
CA VAL A 340 7.38 7.66 -2.68
C VAL A 340 7.24 6.42 -3.56
N VAL A 341 7.18 5.25 -2.94
CA VAL A 341 6.81 4.01 -3.60
C VAL A 341 5.30 3.82 -3.43
N LEU A 342 4.60 3.68 -4.53
CA LEU A 342 3.19 3.32 -4.55
C LEU A 342 3.05 1.84 -4.92
N ARG A 343 2.12 1.18 -4.28
CA ARG A 343 1.62 -0.13 -4.70
C ARG A 343 0.18 0.02 -5.15
N VAL A 344 -0.07 -0.38 -6.39
CA VAL A 344 -1.40 -0.33 -7.00
C VAL A 344 -1.90 -1.76 -7.12
N HIS A 345 -3.09 -2.02 -6.62
CA HIS A 345 -3.77 -3.29 -6.83
C HIS A 345 -5.25 -3.08 -7.12
N THR A 346 -5.78 -3.94 -7.96
CA THR A 346 -7.18 -3.92 -8.35
C THR A 346 -7.99 -4.86 -7.46
N LEU A 347 -9.29 -4.61 -7.35
CA LEU A 347 -10.21 -5.54 -6.67
C LEU A 347 -10.22 -6.92 -7.34
N ASP A 348 -9.99 -6.98 -8.66
CA ASP A 348 -9.95 -8.24 -9.41
C ASP A 348 -8.74 -9.10 -9.02
N GLU A 349 -7.58 -8.48 -8.80
CA GLU A 349 -6.38 -9.15 -8.26
C GLU A 349 -6.62 -9.65 -6.84
N GLY A 350 -7.25 -8.84 -5.98
CA GLY A 350 -7.62 -9.23 -4.63
C GLY A 350 -8.58 -10.43 -4.60
N VAL A 351 -9.51 -10.50 -5.57
CA VAL A 351 -10.46 -11.62 -5.69
C VAL A 351 -9.80 -12.89 -6.27
N ARG A 352 -8.82 -12.75 -7.15
CA ARG A 352 -8.10 -13.91 -7.73
C ARG A 352 -6.98 -14.44 -6.84
N GLY A 353 -6.49 -13.62 -5.92
CA GLY A 353 -5.48 -14.03 -4.94
C GLY A 353 -6.03 -14.95 -3.83
N ASP A 354 -5.16 -15.32 -2.91
CA ASP A 354 -5.49 -16.24 -1.79
C ASP A 354 -6.65 -15.70 -0.93
N PHE A 355 -6.73 -14.40 -0.73
CA PHE A 355 -7.81 -13.75 0.01
C PHE A 355 -9.18 -13.95 -0.66
N GLY A 356 -9.26 -13.78 -1.98
CA GLY A 356 -10.49 -13.96 -2.75
C GLY A 356 -10.96 -15.42 -2.69
N SER A 357 -10.04 -16.38 -2.80
CA SER A 357 -10.36 -17.82 -2.71
C SER A 357 -10.93 -18.19 -1.34
N ILE A 358 -10.36 -17.67 -0.24
CA ILE A 358 -10.86 -17.89 1.13
C ILE A 358 -12.24 -17.25 1.31
N SER A 359 -12.43 -16.03 0.82
CA SER A 359 -13.71 -15.32 0.92
C SER A 359 -14.83 -16.03 0.15
N ILE A 360 -14.54 -16.57 -1.04
CA ILE A 360 -15.48 -17.36 -1.83
C ILE A 360 -15.85 -18.65 -1.10
N VAL A 361 -14.87 -19.38 -0.54
CA VAL A 361 -15.12 -20.61 0.24
C VAL A 361 -16.00 -20.29 1.45
N LEU A 362 -15.72 -19.22 2.18
CA LEU A 362 -16.52 -18.77 3.33
C LEU A 362 -17.96 -18.44 2.94
N ALA A 363 -18.16 -17.74 1.82
CA ALA A 363 -19.48 -17.43 1.28
C ALA A 363 -20.25 -18.70 0.87
N LEU A 364 -19.58 -19.66 0.24
CA LEU A 364 -20.18 -20.95 -0.13
C LEU A 364 -20.57 -21.77 1.10
N LEU A 365 -19.72 -21.82 2.12
CA LEU A 365 -20.02 -22.48 3.39
C LEU A 365 -21.22 -21.84 4.09
N TRP A 366 -21.28 -20.51 4.13
CA TRP A 366 -22.44 -19.78 4.68
C TRP A 366 -23.72 -20.08 3.89
N ALA A 367 -23.66 -20.08 2.54
CA ALA A 367 -24.81 -20.40 1.69
C ALA A 367 -25.29 -21.83 1.91
N LEU A 368 -24.38 -22.81 2.01
CA LEU A 368 -24.69 -24.20 2.30
C LEU A 368 -25.35 -24.35 3.68
N PHE A 369 -24.78 -23.70 4.70
CA PHE A 369 -25.34 -23.69 6.06
C PHE A 369 -26.75 -23.09 6.08
N THR A 370 -26.95 -21.97 5.39
CA THR A 370 -28.25 -21.30 5.28
C THR A 370 -29.28 -22.20 4.56
N ALA A 371 -28.89 -22.87 3.48
CA ALA A 371 -29.75 -23.82 2.78
C ALA A 371 -30.15 -25.00 3.69
N MET A 372 -29.22 -25.55 4.45
CA MET A 372 -29.49 -26.61 5.42
C MET A 372 -30.44 -26.15 6.54
N LEU A 373 -30.27 -24.93 7.05
CA LEU A 373 -31.18 -24.31 8.02
C LEU A 373 -32.58 -24.14 7.44
N LEU A 374 -32.73 -23.68 6.20
CA LEU A 374 -34.03 -23.53 5.55
C LEU A 374 -34.74 -24.86 5.36
N ILE A 375 -34.02 -25.90 4.92
CA ILE A 375 -34.56 -27.25 4.79
C ILE A 375 -35.02 -27.76 6.15
N SER A 376 -34.18 -27.65 7.18
CA SER A 376 -34.50 -28.05 8.54
C SER A 376 -35.75 -27.31 9.07
N TRP A 377 -35.83 -26.01 8.87
CA TRP A 377 -36.98 -25.21 9.23
C TRP A 377 -38.27 -25.68 8.55
N LEU A 378 -38.23 -25.97 7.23
CA LEU A 378 -39.37 -26.47 6.47
C LEU A 378 -39.86 -27.84 7.01
N VAL A 379 -38.91 -28.75 7.29
CA VAL A 379 -39.21 -30.08 7.85
C VAL A 379 -39.84 -29.95 9.22
N ILE A 380 -39.24 -29.19 10.13
CA ILE A 380 -39.76 -28.98 11.49
C ILE A 380 -41.13 -28.28 11.47
N ARG A 381 -41.30 -27.27 10.64
CA ARG A 381 -42.58 -26.58 10.46
C ARG A 381 -43.68 -27.54 10.01
N ARG A 382 -43.38 -28.42 9.04
CA ARG A 382 -44.33 -29.45 8.55
C ARG A 382 -44.65 -30.45 9.61
N MET A 383 -43.63 -30.92 10.37
CA MET A 383 -43.80 -31.86 11.46
C MET A 383 -44.67 -31.30 12.60
N VAL A 384 -44.45 -30.07 13.02
CA VAL A 384 -45.28 -29.36 14.01
C VAL A 384 -46.71 -29.20 13.52
N SER A 385 -46.91 -28.86 12.24
CA SER A 385 -48.26 -28.75 11.65
C SER A 385 -49.01 -30.08 11.65
N ASN A 386 -48.35 -31.17 11.27
CA ASN A 386 -48.90 -32.49 11.27
C ASN A 386 -49.28 -32.98 12.69
N MET A 387 -48.39 -32.65 13.69
CA MET A 387 -48.66 -32.98 15.09
C MET A 387 -49.92 -32.30 15.61
N TYR A 388 -50.13 -31.01 15.29
CA TYR A 388 -51.36 -30.28 15.65
C TYR A 388 -52.60 -30.90 14.98
N SER A 389 -52.51 -31.24 13.71
CA SER A 389 -53.59 -31.88 12.97
C SER A 389 -53.97 -33.23 13.61
N MET A 390 -52.96 -34.03 13.97
CA MET A 390 -53.16 -35.32 14.63
C MET A 390 -53.78 -35.17 16.03
N GLN A 391 -53.28 -34.19 16.82
CA GLN A 391 -53.81 -33.88 18.14
C GLN A 391 -55.29 -33.47 18.06
N ASN A 392 -55.64 -32.59 17.12
CA ASN A 392 -57.03 -32.17 16.89
C ASN A 392 -57.91 -33.32 16.48
N SER A 393 -57.39 -34.23 15.62
CA SER A 393 -58.11 -35.43 15.21
C SER A 393 -58.37 -36.39 16.36
N LEU A 394 -57.35 -36.66 17.21
CA LEU A 394 -57.48 -37.47 18.40
C LEU A 394 -58.47 -36.86 19.43
N GLN A 395 -58.39 -35.54 19.62
CA GLN A 395 -59.32 -34.82 20.51
C GLN A 395 -60.75 -34.91 19.98
N TRP A 396 -60.96 -34.77 18.65
CA TRP A 396 -62.28 -34.91 18.03
C TRP A 396 -62.81 -36.31 18.22
N GLN A 397 -62.00 -37.38 18.00
CA GLN A 397 -62.37 -38.79 18.24
C GLN A 397 -62.72 -39.11 19.70
N ALA A 398 -62.01 -38.47 20.64
CA ALA A 398 -62.27 -38.62 22.09
C ALA A 398 -63.61 -38.01 22.50
N TRP A 399 -64.15 -37.03 21.77
CA TRP A 399 -65.37 -36.31 22.10
C TRP A 399 -66.57 -36.65 21.24
N HIS A 400 -66.41 -37.30 20.08
CA HIS A 400 -67.47 -37.60 19.13
C HIS A 400 -67.51 -39.13 18.82
N ASP A 401 -68.73 -39.61 18.49
CA ASP A 401 -68.94 -40.92 17.95
C ASP A 401 -68.55 -40.96 16.49
N PRO A 402 -67.71 -41.93 16.03
CA PRO A 402 -67.22 -41.95 14.65
C PRO A 402 -68.27 -42.27 13.62
N LEU A 403 -69.37 -42.91 14.01
CA LEU A 403 -70.46 -43.27 13.05
C LEU A 403 -71.44 -42.13 12.87
N THR A 404 -71.92 -41.51 13.97
CA THR A 404 -72.95 -40.48 13.96
C THR A 404 -72.40 -39.08 13.90
N ARG A 405 -71.13 -38.90 14.21
CA ARG A 405 -70.45 -37.55 14.32
C ARG A 405 -71.00 -36.69 15.43
N LEU A 406 -71.89 -37.20 16.27
CA LEU A 406 -72.46 -36.54 17.45
C LEU A 406 -71.49 -36.66 18.66
N ASN A 407 -71.72 -35.88 19.69
CA ASN A 407 -70.96 -36.03 20.94
C ASN A 407 -71.15 -37.51 21.47
N ASN A 408 -70.03 -38.15 21.80
CA ASN A 408 -70.14 -39.44 22.46
C ASN A 408 -70.68 -39.33 23.86
N ARG A 409 -71.05 -40.45 24.52
CA ARG A 409 -71.65 -40.45 25.84
C ARG A 409 -70.89 -39.65 26.86
N GLY A 410 -69.53 -39.72 26.93
CA GLY A 410 -68.69 -39.03 27.83
C GLY A 410 -68.74 -37.51 27.65
N SER A 411 -68.63 -37.07 26.40
CA SER A 411 -68.68 -35.68 25.99
C SER A 411 -70.04 -35.03 26.25
N LEU A 412 -71.13 -35.78 25.98
CA LEU A 412 -72.47 -35.35 26.22
C LEU A 412 -72.69 -35.04 27.74
N PHE A 413 -72.28 -35.94 28.62
CA PHE A 413 -72.46 -35.79 30.04
C PHE A 413 -71.61 -34.57 30.57
N GLU A 414 -70.40 -34.40 30.14
CA GLU A 414 -69.58 -33.28 30.57
C GLU A 414 -70.17 -31.95 30.08
N GLN A 415 -70.61 -31.85 28.84
CA GLN A 415 -71.25 -30.64 28.33
C GLN A 415 -72.57 -30.38 28.99
N ALA A 416 -73.41 -31.42 29.22
CA ALA A 416 -74.65 -31.26 29.94
C ALA A 416 -74.44 -30.74 31.37
N LYS A 417 -73.42 -31.24 32.08
CA LYS A 417 -73.08 -30.79 33.40
C LYS A 417 -72.62 -29.31 33.44
N ILE A 418 -71.83 -28.90 32.46
CA ILE A 418 -71.39 -27.49 32.31
C ILE A 418 -72.62 -26.62 32.02
N LEU A 419 -73.47 -27.02 31.11
CA LEU A 419 -74.68 -26.27 30.72
C LEU A 419 -75.69 -26.19 31.89
N ALA A 420 -75.92 -27.29 32.60
CA ALA A 420 -76.75 -27.29 33.78
C ALA A 420 -76.29 -26.28 34.86
N LYS A 421 -74.97 -26.23 35.11
CA LYS A 421 -74.38 -25.28 36.08
C LYS A 421 -74.51 -23.83 35.59
N GLN A 422 -74.43 -23.59 34.31
CA GLN A 422 -74.63 -22.25 33.72
C GLN A 422 -76.13 -21.81 33.81
N CYS A 423 -77.04 -22.75 33.53
CA CYS A 423 -78.49 -22.49 33.68
C CYS A 423 -78.87 -22.24 35.12
N GLU A 424 -78.29 -22.98 36.09
CA GLU A 424 -78.51 -22.78 37.53
C GLU A 424 -78.04 -21.35 37.93
N GLN A 425 -76.85 -20.92 37.50
CA GLN A 425 -76.34 -19.60 37.81
C GLN A 425 -77.19 -18.47 37.19
N GLN A 426 -77.86 -18.73 36.08
CA GLN A 426 -78.69 -17.75 35.37
C GLN A 426 -80.16 -17.87 35.69
N SER A 427 -80.54 -18.84 36.60
CA SER A 427 -81.91 -19.14 36.92
C SER A 427 -82.78 -19.53 35.73
N LEU A 428 -82.16 -20.20 34.75
CA LEU A 428 -82.84 -20.68 33.54
C LEU A 428 -83.21 -22.15 33.66
N PRO A 429 -84.33 -22.58 33.10
CA PRO A 429 -84.72 -24.02 33.13
C PRO A 429 -83.76 -24.83 32.24
N PHE A 430 -83.37 -26.05 32.73
CA PHE A 430 -82.60 -27.00 32.01
C PHE A 430 -83.38 -28.30 31.83
N SER A 431 -83.51 -28.82 30.61
CA SER A 431 -84.23 -30.01 30.29
C SER A 431 -83.37 -31.00 29.47
N VAL A 432 -83.47 -32.26 29.76
CA VAL A 432 -82.82 -33.36 28.99
C VAL A 432 -83.89 -34.21 28.36
N ILE A 433 -83.78 -34.45 27.06
CA ILE A 433 -84.70 -35.30 26.32
C ILE A 433 -83.91 -36.52 25.94
N GLN A 434 -84.39 -37.72 26.37
CA GLN A 434 -83.85 -38.96 25.97
C GLN A 434 -84.80 -39.60 24.93
N ILE A 435 -84.23 -39.99 23.79
CA ILE A 435 -84.98 -40.60 22.70
C ILE A 435 -84.41 -42.04 22.51
N ASP A 436 -85.30 -43.01 22.54
CA ASP A 436 -84.95 -44.43 22.20
C ASP A 436 -85.82 -44.90 21.09
N LEU A 437 -85.28 -45.81 20.30
CA LEU A 437 -86.03 -46.42 19.17
C LEU A 437 -86.58 -47.80 19.61
N ASP A 438 -87.86 -47.88 19.63
CA ASP A 438 -88.51 -49.16 19.94
C ASP A 438 -88.15 -50.27 18.88
N CYS A 439 -87.83 -51.43 19.41
CA CYS A 439 -87.44 -52.61 18.59
C CYS A 439 -86.19 -52.43 17.69
N PHE A 440 -85.28 -51.44 18.02
CA PHE A 440 -84.04 -51.16 17.20
C PHE A 440 -83.24 -52.44 16.97
N LYS A 441 -83.13 -53.35 17.93
CA LYS A 441 -82.38 -54.60 17.78
C LYS A 441 -82.96 -55.49 16.70
N SER A 442 -84.30 -55.57 16.52
CA SER A 442 -84.93 -56.35 15.50
C SER A 442 -84.84 -55.78 14.11
N ILE A 443 -84.47 -54.51 13.97
CA ILE A 443 -84.23 -53.84 12.69
C ILE A 443 -82.74 -53.94 12.28
N ASN A 444 -81.86 -54.11 13.26
CA ASN A 444 -80.40 -54.10 13.02
C ASN A 444 -79.84 -55.54 12.86
N ASP A 445 -80.56 -56.56 13.40
CA ASP A 445 -80.28 -58.02 13.19
C ASP A 445 -80.94 -58.47 11.89
#